data_beed274d220ea630a31e1ffcd6197217
#
_entry.id   beed274d220ea630a31e1ffcd6197217
#
_cell.length_a   1.000
_cell.length_b   1.000
_cell.length_c   1.000
_cell.angle_alpha   90.00
_cell.angle_beta   90.00
_cell.angle_gamma   90.00
#
_symmetry.space_group_name_H-M   'P 1'
#
loop_
_entity.id
_entity.type
_entity.pdbx_description
1 polymer ?
#
loop_
_entity_poly.entity_id
_entity_poly.type
_entity_poly.pdbx_seq_one_letter_code
_entity_poly.pdbx_strand_id
1 'polypeptide(L)'
;MTIKLNSGYQIVIPAAANVSGEYAAAELAKYLEKIVGVVFPVVKDDAPVQDKEILIGKTNRFGTPNGAGLKNDGYILRTMGEKLFIYGENDHANLYGVYYLLEKYLGCGFYSLEVEKVPENAEATLPEMDDKRVSPFEFREARWVEPGRNCEFAVKLGLNASRYITYDKKVGGDICVDSLAHTMFRYIHPDEYFDEHPEYFSMVNGVRIREETQLCLTNPEVLAIFKKKLRQKIKDEPEGKIFGISQMD
;
A
#
# COMPACT_ATOMS: atom_id res chain seq x y z
N MET A 1 30.66 8.39 -1.76
CA MET A 1 30.61 9.02 -3.11
C MET A 1 29.25 9.70 -3.25
N THR A 2 29.16 10.88 -3.86
CA THR A 2 27.88 11.60 -3.98
C THR A 2 27.45 11.58 -5.43
N ILE A 3 26.18 11.24 -5.70
CA ILE A 3 25.60 11.27 -7.04
C ILE A 3 25.02 12.67 -7.27
N LYS A 4 25.43 13.36 -8.35
CA LYS A 4 24.81 14.62 -8.79
C LYS A 4 23.78 14.32 -9.88
N LEU A 5 22.52 14.60 -9.59
CA LEU A 5 21.41 14.41 -10.54
C LEU A 5 21.48 15.46 -11.65
N ASN A 6 21.43 15.03 -12.92
CA ASN A 6 21.49 15.89 -14.09
C ASN A 6 20.92 15.20 -15.33
N SER A 7 20.89 15.90 -16.47
CA SER A 7 20.36 15.39 -17.75
C SER A 7 21.07 14.16 -18.33
N GLY A 8 22.20 13.72 -17.74
CA GLY A 8 22.87 12.48 -18.17
C GLY A 8 22.25 11.21 -17.56
N TYR A 9 21.29 11.32 -16.63
CA TYR A 9 20.61 10.18 -16.04
C TYR A 9 19.41 9.72 -16.85
N GLN A 10 19.23 8.40 -16.91
CA GLN A 10 17.98 7.76 -17.33
C GLN A 10 17.39 6.91 -16.19
N ILE A 11 16.07 6.78 -16.17
CA ILE A 11 15.35 5.87 -15.27
C ILE A 11 15.10 4.58 -16.04
N VAL A 12 15.52 3.44 -15.46
CA VAL A 12 15.44 2.14 -16.11
C VAL A 12 14.48 1.24 -15.34
N ILE A 13 13.52 0.64 -16.02
CA ILE A 13 12.59 -0.34 -15.48
C ILE A 13 12.66 -1.66 -16.25
N PRO A 14 12.22 -2.79 -15.66
CA PRO A 14 12.17 -4.06 -16.39
C PRO A 14 11.35 -3.97 -17.67
N ALA A 15 11.77 -4.69 -18.72
CA ALA A 15 10.99 -4.79 -19.97
C ALA A 15 9.57 -5.30 -19.70
N ALA A 16 9.41 -6.21 -18.74
CA ALA A 16 8.14 -6.78 -18.29
C ALA A 16 7.55 -6.06 -17.04
N ALA A 17 7.90 -4.78 -16.82
CA ALA A 17 7.30 -4.02 -15.72
C ALA A 17 5.77 -3.97 -15.87
N ASN A 18 5.07 -4.18 -14.76
CA ASN A 18 3.63 -4.00 -14.71
C ASN A 18 3.24 -2.51 -14.57
N VAL A 19 1.94 -2.23 -14.54
CA VAL A 19 1.43 -0.84 -14.44
C VAL A 19 1.93 -0.10 -13.20
N SER A 20 2.16 -0.79 -12.08
CA SER A 20 2.71 -0.17 -10.85
C SER A 20 4.18 0.21 -11.02
N GLY A 21 4.98 -0.65 -11.64
CA GLY A 21 6.39 -0.35 -11.94
C GLY A 21 6.54 0.82 -12.91
N GLU A 22 5.67 0.87 -13.93
CA GLU A 22 5.62 2.00 -14.87
C GLU A 22 5.19 3.30 -14.18
N TYR A 23 4.20 3.23 -13.31
CA TYR A 23 3.74 4.39 -12.54
C TYR A 23 4.82 4.88 -11.58
N ALA A 24 5.55 4.00 -10.90
CA ALA A 24 6.65 4.38 -10.02
C ALA A 24 7.75 5.16 -10.77
N ALA A 25 8.09 4.71 -11.98
CA ALA A 25 9.08 5.40 -12.81
C ALA A 25 8.57 6.77 -13.32
N ALA A 26 7.31 6.84 -13.73
CA ALA A 26 6.69 8.09 -14.16
C ALA A 26 6.61 9.13 -13.04
N GLU A 27 6.25 8.71 -11.81
CA GLU A 27 6.25 9.58 -10.65
C GLU A 27 7.66 10.07 -10.31
N LEU A 28 8.66 9.18 -10.32
CA LEU A 28 10.03 9.61 -10.09
C LEU A 28 10.49 10.62 -11.14
N ALA A 29 10.28 10.34 -12.42
CA ALA A 29 10.66 11.25 -13.51
C ALA A 29 10.02 12.64 -13.36
N LYS A 30 8.72 12.67 -13.10
CA LYS A 30 7.93 13.89 -12.85
C LYS A 30 8.48 14.74 -11.70
N TYR A 31 8.79 14.13 -10.56
CA TYR A 31 9.32 14.87 -9.41
C TYR A 31 10.77 15.28 -9.60
N LEU A 32 11.61 14.44 -10.22
CA LEU A 32 12.99 14.82 -10.54
C LEU A 32 13.04 15.99 -11.53
N GLU A 33 12.16 16.01 -12.53
CA GLU A 33 12.06 17.15 -13.47
C GLU A 33 11.67 18.43 -12.73
N LYS A 34 10.69 18.39 -11.82
CA LYS A 34 10.31 19.54 -10.98
C LYS A 34 11.47 20.01 -10.08
N ILE A 35 12.25 19.08 -9.52
CA ILE A 35 13.35 19.40 -8.59
C ILE A 35 14.57 19.94 -9.34
N VAL A 36 15.00 19.25 -10.39
CA VAL A 36 16.31 19.50 -11.06
C VAL A 36 16.15 20.42 -12.26
N GLY A 37 14.94 20.53 -12.83
CA GLY A 37 14.66 21.33 -14.02
C GLY A 37 15.07 20.68 -15.34
N VAL A 38 15.37 19.35 -15.33
CA VAL A 38 15.74 18.60 -16.54
C VAL A 38 14.95 17.30 -16.63
N VAL A 39 14.68 16.84 -17.85
CA VAL A 39 13.96 15.60 -18.11
C VAL A 39 14.84 14.38 -17.80
N PHE A 40 14.28 13.42 -17.11
CA PHE A 40 14.86 12.09 -16.86
C PHE A 40 14.10 11.07 -17.72
N PRO A 41 14.64 10.62 -18.86
CA PRO A 41 13.95 9.67 -19.72
C PRO A 41 13.74 8.33 -19.01
N VAL A 42 12.54 7.77 -19.16
CA VAL A 42 12.22 6.41 -18.69
C VAL A 42 12.40 5.45 -19.87
N VAL A 43 13.24 4.43 -19.65
CA VAL A 43 13.54 3.40 -20.64
C VAL A 43 13.36 2.00 -20.06
N LYS A 44 13.20 1.01 -20.92
CA LYS A 44 13.19 -0.40 -20.53
C LYS A 44 14.63 -0.93 -20.42
N ASP A 45 14.82 -2.00 -19.70
CA ASP A 45 16.15 -2.56 -19.42
C ASP A 45 16.77 -3.33 -20.61
N ASP A 46 16.10 -3.41 -21.75
CA ASP A 46 16.63 -3.82 -23.05
C ASP A 46 17.29 -2.67 -23.83
N ALA A 47 17.12 -1.41 -23.41
CA ALA A 47 17.82 -0.26 -23.98
C ALA A 47 19.33 -0.30 -23.67
N PRO A 48 20.21 0.43 -24.38
CA PRO A 48 21.65 0.48 -24.10
C PRO A 48 21.99 0.89 -22.68
N VAL A 49 22.97 0.19 -22.07
CA VAL A 49 23.45 0.49 -20.72
C VAL A 49 24.19 1.83 -20.69
N GLN A 50 23.91 2.64 -19.67
CA GLN A 50 24.63 3.88 -19.39
C GLN A 50 25.30 3.83 -18.01
N ASP A 51 26.28 4.70 -17.77
CA ASP A 51 26.93 4.81 -16.46
C ASP A 51 25.95 5.41 -15.43
N LYS A 52 25.14 6.39 -15.85
CA LYS A 52 24.19 7.13 -15.00
C LYS A 52 22.80 6.59 -15.16
N GLU A 53 22.41 5.69 -14.28
CA GLU A 53 21.09 5.06 -14.29
C GLU A 53 20.45 5.06 -12.91
N ILE A 54 19.13 5.33 -12.88
CA ILE A 54 18.27 5.06 -11.74
C ILE A 54 17.45 3.83 -12.06
N LEU A 55 17.74 2.73 -11.39
CA LEU A 55 17.19 1.42 -11.66
C LEU A 55 16.01 1.15 -10.71
N ILE A 56 14.80 0.95 -11.24
CA ILE A 56 13.61 0.69 -10.45
C ILE A 56 13.16 -0.75 -10.68
N GLY A 57 13.05 -1.51 -9.59
CA GLY A 57 12.60 -2.89 -9.61
C GLY A 57 13.68 -3.86 -10.11
N LYS A 58 13.24 -5.00 -10.61
CA LYS A 58 14.07 -6.15 -10.96
C LYS A 58 14.57 -6.06 -12.40
N THR A 59 15.48 -5.13 -12.67
CA THR A 59 16.09 -4.96 -14.00
C THR A 59 17.18 -6.01 -14.27
N ASN A 60 17.48 -6.23 -15.54
CA ASN A 60 18.57 -7.12 -15.98
C ASN A 60 19.96 -6.47 -15.92
N ARG A 61 20.05 -5.18 -15.44
CA ARG A 61 21.27 -4.35 -15.52
C ARG A 61 22.36 -4.77 -14.55
N PHE A 62 21.98 -5.18 -13.37
CA PHE A 62 22.90 -5.56 -12.30
C PHE A 62 22.24 -6.63 -11.46
N GLY A 63 23.07 -7.49 -10.85
CA GLY A 63 22.53 -8.49 -9.93
C GLY A 63 21.58 -7.82 -8.94
N THR A 64 20.40 -8.38 -8.80
CA THR A 64 19.36 -7.92 -7.87
C THR A 64 19.99 -7.65 -6.50
N PRO A 65 19.86 -6.46 -5.91
CA PRO A 65 20.24 -6.25 -4.53
C PRO A 65 19.67 -7.38 -3.69
N ASN A 66 20.48 -7.96 -2.80
CA ASN A 66 19.98 -9.04 -1.96
C ASN A 66 18.77 -8.54 -1.17
N GLY A 67 17.57 -8.81 -1.68
CA GLY A 67 16.28 -8.43 -1.10
C GLY A 67 15.84 -9.39 0.02
N ALA A 68 16.71 -10.27 0.50
CA ALA A 68 16.37 -11.22 1.55
C ALA A 68 15.76 -10.51 2.76
N GLY A 69 14.60 -10.98 3.19
CA GLY A 69 13.86 -10.42 4.31
C GLY A 69 13.12 -9.11 3.99
N LEU A 70 12.92 -8.74 2.73
CA LEU A 70 11.88 -7.78 2.37
C LEU A 70 10.52 -8.45 2.57
N LYS A 71 9.60 -7.73 3.22
CA LYS A 71 8.21 -8.10 3.46
C LYS A 71 7.41 -6.82 3.71
N ASN A 72 6.10 -6.93 3.76
CA ASN A 72 5.22 -5.80 4.08
C ASN A 72 5.48 -4.57 3.21
N ASP A 73 5.65 -4.80 1.91
CA ASP A 73 6.01 -3.78 0.92
C ASP A 73 7.38 -3.12 1.18
N GLY A 74 8.32 -3.88 1.74
CA GLY A 74 9.67 -3.41 2.00
C GLY A 74 10.44 -3.10 0.73
N TYR A 75 11.43 -2.20 0.85
CA TYR A 75 12.26 -1.75 -0.26
C TYR A 75 13.68 -1.43 0.19
N ILE A 76 14.57 -1.34 -0.78
CA ILE A 76 15.98 -0.94 -0.62
C ILE A 76 16.27 0.23 -1.55
N LEU A 77 16.94 1.25 -1.02
CA LEU A 77 17.63 2.28 -1.79
C LEU A 77 19.13 2.05 -1.66
N ARG A 78 19.81 1.87 -2.78
CA ARG A 78 21.28 1.64 -2.76
C ARG A 78 21.95 2.39 -3.88
N THR A 79 23.08 3.04 -3.57
CA THR A 79 23.97 3.62 -4.58
C THR A 79 25.15 2.69 -4.85
N MET A 80 25.54 2.58 -6.11
CA MET A 80 26.74 1.86 -6.55
C MET A 80 27.41 2.65 -7.68
N GLY A 81 28.52 3.32 -7.38
CA GLY A 81 29.12 4.26 -8.30
C GLY A 81 28.14 5.41 -8.61
N GLU A 82 27.88 5.66 -9.88
CA GLU A 82 26.88 6.66 -10.31
C GLU A 82 25.47 6.10 -10.47
N LYS A 83 25.20 4.84 -10.10
CA LYS A 83 23.89 4.22 -10.21
C LYS A 83 23.14 4.26 -8.88
N LEU A 84 21.82 4.50 -8.96
CA LEU A 84 20.88 4.35 -7.86
C LEU A 84 19.94 3.17 -8.12
N PHE A 85 19.76 2.33 -7.12
CA PHE A 85 18.82 1.22 -7.13
C PHE A 85 17.65 1.52 -6.20
N ILE A 86 16.44 1.38 -6.70
CA ILE A 86 15.18 1.37 -5.94
C ILE A 86 14.55 0.00 -6.15
N TYR A 87 14.67 -0.86 -5.16
CA TYR A 87 14.25 -2.25 -5.27
C TYR A 87 13.25 -2.62 -4.19
N GLY A 88 12.02 -2.88 -4.59
CA GLY A 88 10.93 -3.32 -3.71
C GLY A 88 10.77 -4.84 -3.67
N GLU A 89 10.08 -5.33 -2.63
CA GLU A 89 9.64 -6.72 -2.49
C GLU A 89 8.84 -7.19 -3.72
N ASN A 90 8.04 -6.26 -4.24
CA ASN A 90 7.20 -6.41 -5.42
C ASN A 90 7.13 -5.07 -6.18
N ASP A 91 6.44 -5.05 -7.33
CA ASP A 91 6.46 -3.88 -8.22
C ASP A 91 5.84 -2.63 -7.58
N HIS A 92 4.77 -2.75 -6.77
CA HIS A 92 4.21 -1.58 -6.11
C HIS A 92 5.07 -1.11 -4.91
N ALA A 93 5.85 -1.98 -4.29
CA ALA A 93 6.78 -1.58 -3.25
C ALA A 93 7.90 -0.65 -3.77
N ASN A 94 8.20 -0.71 -5.08
CA ASN A 94 9.08 0.27 -5.71
C ASN A 94 8.55 1.70 -5.58
N LEU A 95 7.22 1.88 -5.65
CA LEU A 95 6.58 3.19 -5.52
C LEU A 95 6.80 3.79 -4.11
N TYR A 96 6.75 2.97 -3.06
CA TYR A 96 7.10 3.42 -1.71
C TYR A 96 8.58 3.82 -1.62
N GLY A 97 9.47 3.08 -2.28
CA GLY A 97 10.88 3.44 -2.38
C GLY A 97 11.10 4.78 -3.09
N VAL A 98 10.34 5.03 -4.16
CA VAL A 98 10.36 6.32 -4.88
C VAL A 98 9.94 7.46 -3.96
N TYR A 99 8.79 7.37 -3.29
CA TYR A 99 8.33 8.44 -2.41
C TYR A 99 9.24 8.64 -1.20
N TYR A 100 9.80 7.57 -0.65
CA TYR A 100 10.79 7.68 0.41
C TYR A 100 12.06 8.41 -0.05
N LEU A 101 12.56 8.13 -1.27
CA LEU A 101 13.68 8.88 -1.87
C LEU A 101 13.34 10.37 -1.96
N LEU A 102 12.16 10.69 -2.49
CA LEU A 102 11.68 12.07 -2.68
C LEU A 102 11.58 12.82 -1.35
N GLU A 103 11.02 12.21 -0.33
CA GLU A 103 10.86 12.84 0.99
C GLU A 103 12.18 12.93 1.75
N LYS A 104 12.86 11.80 1.91
CA LYS A 104 14.01 11.68 2.82
C LYS A 104 15.25 12.36 2.27
N TYR A 105 15.50 12.22 0.96
CA TYR A 105 16.75 12.64 0.35
C TYR A 105 16.64 13.88 -0.53
N LEU A 106 15.46 14.12 -1.08
CA LEU A 106 15.22 15.25 -1.98
C LEU A 106 14.32 16.34 -1.38
N GLY A 107 13.85 16.16 -0.13
CA GLY A 107 13.16 17.19 0.65
C GLY A 107 11.73 17.51 0.21
N CYS A 108 11.10 16.62 -0.58
CA CYS A 108 9.66 16.71 -0.87
C CYS A 108 8.83 16.52 0.41
N GLY A 109 7.57 16.98 0.37
CA GLY A 109 6.61 16.73 1.44
C GLY A 109 5.20 16.68 0.84
N PHE A 110 4.40 15.71 1.29
CA PHE A 110 3.04 15.46 0.81
C PHE A 110 2.06 15.64 1.95
N TYR A 111 1.37 16.79 2.02
CA TYR A 111 0.59 17.21 3.21
C TYR A 111 -0.92 17.05 3.01
N SER A 112 -1.42 17.28 1.80
CA SER A 112 -2.81 17.06 1.40
C SER A 112 -2.89 16.81 -0.10
N LEU A 113 -4.09 16.63 -0.64
CA LEU A 113 -4.30 16.51 -2.09
C LEU A 113 -3.86 17.76 -2.86
N GLU A 114 -3.95 18.92 -2.25
CA GLU A 114 -3.66 20.21 -2.87
C GLU A 114 -2.31 20.79 -2.45
N VAL A 115 -1.73 20.30 -1.35
CA VAL A 115 -0.53 20.87 -0.75
C VAL A 115 0.61 19.86 -0.77
N GLU A 116 1.56 20.11 -1.65
CA GLU A 116 2.84 19.40 -1.66
C GLU A 116 4.00 20.40 -1.65
N LYS A 117 5.11 20.02 -1.05
CA LYS A 117 6.38 20.73 -1.13
C LYS A 117 7.28 19.99 -2.12
N VAL A 118 7.72 20.65 -3.15
CA VAL A 118 8.72 20.15 -4.10
C VAL A 118 9.83 21.19 -4.20
N PRO A 119 11.02 20.94 -3.63
CA PRO A 119 12.14 21.87 -3.74
C PRO A 119 12.61 22.03 -5.18
N GLU A 120 12.95 23.25 -5.57
CA GLU A 120 13.71 23.49 -6.80
C GLU A 120 15.21 23.50 -6.47
N ASN A 121 15.95 22.55 -7.05
CA ASN A 121 17.39 22.41 -6.80
C ASN A 121 18.10 21.77 -8.01
N ALA A 122 18.57 22.59 -8.92
CA ALA A 122 19.33 22.15 -10.09
C ALA A 122 20.66 21.43 -9.74
N GLU A 123 21.14 21.61 -8.51
CA GLU A 123 22.36 20.98 -7.99
C GLU A 123 22.03 19.80 -7.03
N ALA A 124 20.83 19.22 -7.16
CA ALA A 124 20.41 18.12 -6.31
C ALA A 124 21.42 16.95 -6.33
N THR A 125 21.80 16.50 -5.13
CA THR A 125 22.74 15.40 -4.95
C THR A 125 22.16 14.35 -4.03
N LEU A 126 22.56 13.09 -4.25
CA LEU A 126 22.25 11.98 -3.38
C LEU A 126 23.54 11.47 -2.71
N PRO A 127 23.51 11.23 -1.40
CA PRO A 127 24.66 10.63 -0.72
C PRO A 127 24.83 9.17 -1.11
N GLU A 128 25.96 8.59 -0.73
CA GLU A 128 26.08 7.14 -0.70
C GLU A 128 25.04 6.56 0.27
N MET A 129 24.27 5.55 -0.18
CA MET A 129 23.21 4.96 0.61
C MET A 129 23.13 3.44 0.42
N ASP A 130 22.76 2.76 1.49
CA ASP A 130 22.32 1.37 1.52
C ASP A 130 21.19 1.27 2.55
N ASP A 131 20.04 1.85 2.19
CA ASP A 131 18.91 2.06 3.10
C ASP A 131 17.83 1.01 2.84
N LYS A 132 17.70 0.05 3.74
CA LYS A 132 16.67 -0.98 3.71
C LYS A 132 15.53 -0.59 4.63
N ARG A 133 14.32 -0.58 4.08
CA ARG A 133 13.08 -0.28 4.79
C ARG A 133 12.10 -1.44 4.72
N VAL A 134 11.62 -1.84 5.87
CA VAL A 134 10.58 -2.87 6.02
C VAL A 134 9.57 -2.35 7.02
N SER A 135 8.32 -2.21 6.60
CA SER A 135 7.26 -1.78 7.51
C SER A 135 7.06 -2.84 8.61
N PRO A 136 6.92 -2.43 9.89
CA PRO A 136 6.53 -3.36 10.95
C PRO A 136 5.11 -3.89 10.77
N PHE A 137 4.26 -3.18 10.01
CA PHE A 137 2.87 -3.50 9.78
C PHE A 137 2.62 -3.93 8.32
N GLU A 138 1.97 -5.07 8.13
CA GLU A 138 1.48 -5.51 6.83
C GLU A 138 0.32 -4.61 6.36
N PHE A 139 -0.64 -4.35 7.23
CA PHE A 139 -1.81 -3.52 6.95
C PHE A 139 -1.59 -2.09 7.46
N ARG A 140 -1.75 -1.11 6.55
CA ARG A 140 -1.54 0.31 6.84
C ARG A 140 -2.68 1.13 6.26
N GLU A 141 -3.60 1.52 7.12
CA GLU A 141 -4.74 2.37 6.79
C GLU A 141 -4.79 3.58 7.72
N ALA A 142 -5.09 4.74 7.18
CA ALA A 142 -5.44 5.91 7.97
C ALA A 142 -6.95 6.16 7.91
N ARG A 143 -7.57 6.43 9.06
CA ARG A 143 -8.99 6.84 9.13
C ARG A 143 -9.20 8.30 8.76
N TRP A 144 -8.33 8.84 7.97
CA TRP A 144 -8.39 10.19 7.44
C TRP A 144 -9.02 10.16 6.05
N VAL A 145 -9.97 11.07 5.79
CA VAL A 145 -10.84 11.02 4.61
C VAL A 145 -10.06 11.17 3.31
N GLU A 146 -9.08 12.09 3.25
CA GLU A 146 -8.35 12.35 2.00
C GLU A 146 -7.57 11.13 1.50
N PRO A 147 -6.63 10.54 2.27
CA PRO A 147 -5.95 9.33 1.80
C PRO A 147 -6.90 8.13 1.72
N GLY A 148 -7.96 8.11 2.55
CA GLY A 148 -8.96 7.05 2.49
C GLY A 148 -9.77 7.01 1.20
N ARG A 149 -9.88 8.13 0.47
CA ARG A 149 -10.63 8.26 -0.79
C ARG A 149 -9.76 8.53 -2.00
N ASN A 150 -8.44 8.60 -1.81
CA ASN A 150 -7.49 8.83 -2.90
C ASN A 150 -6.26 7.93 -2.74
N CYS A 151 -6.20 6.86 -3.53
CA CYS A 151 -5.12 5.89 -3.43
C CYS A 151 -3.76 6.45 -3.86
N GLU A 152 -3.71 7.42 -4.77
CA GLU A 152 -2.45 8.06 -5.18
C GLU A 152 -1.86 8.90 -4.04
N PHE A 153 -2.71 9.56 -3.25
CA PHE A 153 -2.26 10.28 -2.06
C PHE A 153 -1.92 9.30 -0.93
N ALA A 154 -2.71 8.25 -0.75
CA ALA A 154 -2.46 7.24 0.28
C ALA A 154 -1.08 6.58 0.14
N VAL A 155 -0.68 6.21 -1.09
CA VAL A 155 0.64 5.57 -1.29
C VAL A 155 1.81 6.53 -1.09
N LYS A 156 1.64 7.84 -1.32
CA LYS A 156 2.64 8.85 -0.94
C LYS A 156 2.90 8.85 0.57
N LEU A 157 1.88 8.54 1.36
CA LEU A 157 1.95 8.44 2.82
C LEU A 157 2.35 7.02 3.32
N GLY A 158 2.70 6.11 2.43
CA GLY A 158 3.08 4.74 2.77
C GLY A 158 1.91 3.83 3.15
N LEU A 159 0.66 4.21 2.86
CA LEU A 159 -0.54 3.42 3.13
C LEU A 159 -0.78 2.40 2.01
N ASN A 160 -1.38 1.26 2.32
CA ASN A 160 -1.63 0.17 1.38
C ASN A 160 -3.04 -0.42 1.46
N ALA A 161 -3.94 0.27 2.10
CA ALA A 161 -5.33 -0.16 2.24
C ALA A 161 -6.27 1.02 2.48
N SER A 162 -7.53 0.83 2.12
CA SER A 162 -8.63 1.74 2.45
C SER A 162 -9.92 0.96 2.64
N ARG A 163 -10.74 1.41 3.61
CA ARG A 163 -12.13 0.95 3.78
C ARG A 163 -13.13 1.64 2.85
N TYR A 164 -12.72 2.73 2.18
CA TYR A 164 -13.63 3.55 1.39
C TYR A 164 -13.57 3.27 -0.10
N ILE A 165 -12.40 2.83 -0.59
CA ILE A 165 -12.15 2.56 -2.01
C ILE A 165 -11.24 1.35 -2.19
N THR A 166 -11.38 0.68 -3.33
CA THR A 166 -10.38 -0.25 -3.86
C THR A 166 -9.28 0.56 -4.53
N TYR A 167 -8.03 0.19 -4.32
CA TYR A 167 -6.91 0.89 -4.95
C TYR A 167 -6.84 0.62 -6.45
N ASP A 168 -6.46 1.63 -7.22
CA ASP A 168 -6.15 1.47 -8.63
C ASP A 168 -4.92 0.55 -8.79
N LYS A 169 -4.96 -0.32 -9.79
CA LYS A 169 -3.87 -1.27 -10.09
C LYS A 169 -2.52 -0.58 -10.31
N LYS A 170 -2.51 0.66 -10.77
CA LYS A 170 -1.28 1.44 -10.99
C LYS A 170 -0.54 1.77 -9.71
N VAL A 171 -1.25 1.95 -8.59
CA VAL A 171 -0.62 2.15 -7.28
C VAL A 171 -0.36 0.83 -6.56
N GLY A 172 -1.09 -0.22 -6.93
CA GLY A 172 -0.96 -1.56 -6.35
C GLY A 172 -1.29 -1.62 -4.86
N GLY A 173 -0.88 -2.67 -4.20
CA GLY A 173 -1.11 -2.88 -2.78
C GLY A 173 -2.49 -3.44 -2.50
N ASP A 174 -3.41 -2.65 -2.07
CA ASP A 174 -4.81 -2.93 -1.76
C ASP A 174 -5.02 -4.21 -0.94
N ILE A 175 -4.65 -4.15 0.34
CA ILE A 175 -5.01 -5.23 1.26
C ILE A 175 -6.51 -5.16 1.46
N CYS A 176 -7.21 -6.11 0.85
CA CYS A 176 -8.65 -6.21 0.93
C CYS A 176 -9.10 -6.51 2.37
N VAL A 177 -9.90 -5.59 2.91
CA VAL A 177 -10.48 -5.69 4.25
C VAL A 177 -11.99 -5.76 4.13
N ASP A 178 -12.57 -6.89 4.54
CA ASP A 178 -14.01 -7.02 4.67
C ASP A 178 -14.48 -6.40 5.99
N SER A 179 -14.72 -5.11 5.99
CA SER A 179 -15.26 -4.33 7.10
C SER A 179 -14.59 -4.58 8.47
N LEU A 180 -14.28 -3.53 9.20
CA LEU A 180 -13.62 -3.62 10.51
C LEU A 180 -14.56 -3.38 11.70
N ALA A 181 -15.82 -2.97 11.46
CA ALA A 181 -16.74 -2.60 12.53
C ALA A 181 -18.17 -3.09 12.23
N HIS A 182 -18.97 -3.37 13.26
CA HIS A 182 -20.40 -3.72 13.21
C HIS A 182 -20.70 -4.88 12.25
N THR A 183 -19.94 -5.98 12.34
CA THR A 183 -20.00 -7.05 11.32
C THR A 183 -20.83 -8.25 11.73
N MET A 184 -21.16 -8.43 13.02
CA MET A 184 -21.84 -9.64 13.49
C MET A 184 -23.18 -9.87 12.84
N PHE A 185 -23.96 -8.81 12.60
CA PHE A 185 -25.28 -8.93 11.96
C PHE A 185 -25.21 -9.23 10.45
N ARG A 186 -24.05 -9.14 9.80
CA ARG A 186 -23.87 -9.69 8.45
C ARG A 186 -23.95 -11.21 8.41
N TYR A 187 -23.72 -11.87 9.54
CA TYR A 187 -23.77 -13.32 9.65
C TYR A 187 -25.08 -13.81 10.26
N ILE A 188 -25.61 -13.11 11.29
CA ILE A 188 -26.85 -13.47 11.98
C ILE A 188 -27.63 -12.17 12.21
N HIS A 189 -28.48 -11.82 11.23
CA HIS A 189 -29.25 -10.59 11.26
C HIS A 189 -30.52 -10.76 12.12
N PRO A 190 -30.90 -9.79 12.94
CA PRO A 190 -32.13 -9.87 13.73
C PRO A 190 -33.38 -10.10 12.88
N ASP A 191 -33.46 -9.49 11.70
CA ASP A 191 -34.62 -9.65 10.81
C ASP A 191 -34.80 -11.06 10.25
N GLU A 192 -33.71 -11.86 10.20
CA GLU A 192 -33.75 -13.23 9.73
C GLU A 192 -34.03 -14.25 10.85
N TYR A 193 -33.56 -13.94 12.08
CA TYR A 193 -33.50 -14.94 13.14
C TYR A 193 -34.31 -14.60 14.37
N PHE A 194 -34.66 -13.34 14.65
CA PHE A 194 -35.20 -12.97 15.94
C PHE A 194 -36.58 -13.57 16.23
N ASP A 195 -37.45 -13.66 15.23
CA ASP A 195 -38.84 -14.11 15.41
C ASP A 195 -38.89 -15.63 15.79
N GLU A 196 -37.93 -16.43 15.26
CA GLU A 196 -37.86 -17.87 15.54
C GLU A 196 -36.86 -18.19 16.66
N HIS A 197 -35.83 -17.36 16.83
CA HIS A 197 -34.70 -17.57 17.73
C HIS A 197 -34.33 -16.32 18.53
N PRO A 198 -35.25 -15.77 19.36
CA PRO A 198 -34.93 -14.59 20.15
C PRO A 198 -33.77 -14.81 21.13
N GLU A 199 -33.51 -16.08 21.55
CA GLU A 199 -32.40 -16.46 22.43
C GLU A 199 -31.01 -16.24 21.79
N TYR A 200 -30.93 -15.99 20.48
CA TYR A 200 -29.67 -15.66 19.80
C TYR A 200 -29.22 -14.22 20.08
N PHE A 201 -30.08 -13.38 20.64
CA PHE A 201 -29.85 -11.95 20.85
C PHE A 201 -29.81 -11.57 22.32
N SER A 202 -29.37 -10.34 22.59
CA SER A 202 -29.21 -9.82 23.96
C SER A 202 -30.51 -9.87 24.77
N MET A 203 -30.37 -10.05 26.08
CA MET A 203 -31.45 -9.93 27.04
C MET A 203 -31.24 -8.69 27.90
N VAL A 204 -32.21 -7.80 27.92
CA VAL A 204 -32.21 -6.59 28.74
C VAL A 204 -33.44 -6.65 29.66
N ASN A 205 -33.25 -6.54 30.98
CA ASN A 205 -34.31 -6.63 31.99
C ASN A 205 -35.20 -7.87 31.85
N GLY A 206 -34.60 -9.01 31.46
CA GLY A 206 -35.31 -10.28 31.32
C GLY A 206 -36.03 -10.47 30.00
N VAL A 207 -35.95 -9.51 29.07
CA VAL A 207 -36.60 -9.56 27.75
C VAL A 207 -35.53 -9.61 26.66
N ARG A 208 -35.70 -10.50 25.66
CA ARG A 208 -34.87 -10.49 24.46
C ARG A 208 -35.26 -9.31 23.59
N ILE A 209 -34.27 -8.57 23.10
CA ILE A 209 -34.48 -7.35 22.32
C ILE A 209 -34.00 -7.53 20.89
N ARG A 210 -34.76 -6.97 19.94
CA ARG A 210 -34.48 -7.02 18.51
C ARG A 210 -33.66 -5.83 18.04
N GLU A 211 -34.00 -4.65 18.54
CA GLU A 211 -33.34 -3.39 18.20
C GLU A 211 -32.25 -3.06 19.20
N GLU A 212 -31.22 -2.32 18.78
CA GLU A 212 -30.08 -1.95 19.63
C GLU A 212 -29.49 -3.14 20.40
N THR A 213 -29.38 -4.28 19.72
CA THR A 213 -29.06 -5.58 20.33
C THR A 213 -27.66 -6.06 19.93
N GLN A 214 -27.22 -7.13 20.60
CA GLN A 214 -25.99 -7.89 20.29
C GLN A 214 -26.33 -9.36 20.12
N LEU A 215 -25.45 -10.14 19.52
CA LEU A 215 -25.56 -11.60 19.58
C LEU A 215 -25.23 -12.13 20.95
N CYS A 216 -25.94 -13.18 21.36
CA CYS A 216 -25.64 -13.94 22.57
C CYS A 216 -24.43 -14.87 22.31
N LEU A 217 -23.22 -14.40 22.56
CA LEU A 217 -21.99 -15.12 22.22
C LEU A 217 -21.77 -16.40 23.04
N THR A 218 -22.54 -16.60 24.10
CA THR A 218 -22.52 -17.83 24.90
C THR A 218 -23.50 -18.89 24.37
N ASN A 219 -24.35 -18.56 23.39
CA ASN A 219 -25.23 -19.52 22.76
C ASN A 219 -24.45 -20.39 21.75
N PRO A 220 -24.40 -21.73 21.91
CA PRO A 220 -23.60 -22.60 21.05
C PRO A 220 -24.11 -22.66 19.60
N GLU A 221 -25.40 -22.47 19.37
CA GLU A 221 -25.99 -22.45 18.02
C GLU A 221 -25.56 -21.18 17.27
N VAL A 222 -25.58 -20.02 17.92
CA VAL A 222 -25.03 -18.75 17.38
C VAL A 222 -23.60 -18.95 16.93
N LEU A 223 -22.77 -19.57 17.78
CA LEU A 223 -21.36 -19.84 17.45
C LEU A 223 -21.23 -20.77 16.25
N ALA A 224 -22.07 -21.80 16.16
CA ALA A 224 -22.04 -22.77 15.07
C ALA A 224 -22.43 -22.12 13.72
N ILE A 225 -23.53 -21.36 13.71
CA ILE A 225 -24.00 -20.62 12.52
C ILE A 225 -22.95 -19.62 12.08
N PHE A 226 -22.42 -18.83 13.01
CA PHE A 226 -21.42 -17.81 12.74
C PHE A 226 -20.16 -18.42 12.10
N LYS A 227 -19.60 -19.49 12.68
CA LYS A 227 -18.46 -20.19 12.12
C LYS A 227 -18.73 -20.73 10.70
N LYS A 228 -19.93 -21.28 10.46
CA LYS A 228 -20.30 -21.80 9.14
C LYS A 228 -20.32 -20.68 8.11
N LYS A 229 -21.05 -19.58 8.39
CA LYS A 229 -21.19 -18.45 7.47
C LYS A 229 -19.84 -17.73 7.23
N LEU A 230 -19.03 -17.52 8.28
CA LEU A 230 -17.68 -16.93 8.14
C LEU A 230 -16.76 -17.80 7.27
N ARG A 231 -16.73 -19.12 7.51
CA ARG A 231 -15.94 -20.03 6.67
C ARG A 231 -16.38 -20.03 5.21
N GLN A 232 -17.69 -19.91 4.96
CA GLN A 232 -18.21 -19.79 3.60
C GLN A 232 -17.73 -18.50 2.96
N LYS A 233 -17.87 -17.37 3.66
CA LYS A 233 -17.42 -16.06 3.19
C LYS A 233 -15.91 -16.04 2.84
N ILE A 234 -15.07 -16.62 3.70
CA ILE A 234 -13.63 -16.72 3.44
C ILE A 234 -13.34 -17.53 2.16
N LYS A 235 -14.15 -18.54 1.85
CA LYS A 235 -14.01 -19.34 0.62
C LYS A 235 -14.48 -18.59 -0.62
N ASP A 236 -15.54 -17.81 -0.48
CA ASP A 236 -16.15 -17.07 -1.58
C ASP A 236 -15.36 -15.81 -1.95
N GLU A 237 -14.55 -15.29 -1.01
CA GLU A 237 -13.71 -14.10 -1.17
C GLU A 237 -12.21 -14.43 -0.97
N PRO A 238 -11.59 -15.18 -1.88
CA PRO A 238 -10.20 -15.65 -1.73
C PRO A 238 -9.17 -14.51 -1.70
N GLU A 239 -9.52 -13.35 -2.26
CA GLU A 239 -8.67 -12.15 -2.24
C GLU A 239 -8.75 -11.39 -0.91
N GLY A 240 -9.74 -11.69 -0.06
CA GLY A 240 -9.89 -11.10 1.26
C GLY A 240 -8.77 -11.55 2.20
N LYS A 241 -8.03 -10.61 2.79
CA LYS A 241 -6.98 -10.92 3.77
C LYS A 241 -7.43 -10.72 5.21
N ILE A 242 -8.36 -9.78 5.44
CA ILE A 242 -8.84 -9.41 6.77
C ILE A 242 -10.36 -9.46 6.76
N PHE A 243 -10.93 -10.31 7.61
CA PHE A 243 -12.37 -10.43 7.81
C PHE A 243 -12.72 -9.91 9.21
N GLY A 244 -13.51 -8.85 9.27
CA GLY A 244 -13.92 -8.25 10.52
C GLY A 244 -14.91 -9.12 11.28
N ILE A 245 -14.68 -9.30 12.58
CA ILE A 245 -15.58 -9.93 13.53
C ILE A 245 -15.74 -8.95 14.68
N SER A 246 -16.70 -8.04 14.54
CA SER A 246 -16.91 -6.96 15.51
C SER A 246 -18.35 -6.95 15.97
N GLN A 247 -18.53 -6.67 17.26
CA GLN A 247 -19.85 -6.43 17.84
C GLN A 247 -20.53 -5.23 17.17
N MET A 248 -21.84 -5.12 17.36
CA MET A 248 -22.61 -3.96 16.99
C MET A 248 -22.48 -2.88 18.08
N ASP A 249 -22.57 -1.62 17.71
CA ASP A 249 -22.65 -0.49 18.65
C ASP A 249 -24.10 -0.11 18.89
#